data_41574682221c0c50fa8fa7dc294b9ee8
#
_entry.id   41574682221c0c50fa8fa7dc294b9ee8
#
_cell.length_a   1.000
_cell.length_b   1.000
_cell.length_c   1.000
_cell.angle_alpha   90.00
_cell.angle_beta   90.00
_cell.angle_gamma   90.00
#
_symmetry.space_group_name_H-M   'P 1'
#
loop_
_entity.id
_entity.type
_entity.pdbx_description
1 polymer ?
#
loop_
_entity_poly.entity_id
_entity_poly.type
_entity_poly.pdbx_seq_one_letter_code
_entity_poly.pdbx_strand_id
1 'polypeptide(L)'
;CIIVDNPLRDLNGLTKLASVLAQESNQVFLVPMYFQGHDVPSIAPDIVITNFLRPPNVDHVKKYRIQGSLVGVLDTEGICKDIESYWHVTNSSGILSTIDFYLTWGLIQKNKIVNEGALSKNRVFATGCPRYDFLFLFRKRAQTNSNKIDNYILINTNFPLLNPAYSKSMDEEIKNGRQVGYREDLQKIQIMHVEKAAHGFIKMTKQLARTLKNETFVVRPHPFEDETFYSELSKLKNVKIIKSGTSIEWVSSCKALIHLNCSTSVEASFYKKPIYSPGWLDTSELREAALKNLSTICENVDEMALWLKQQ
;
A
#
# COMPACT_ATOMS: atom_id res chain seq x y z
N CYS A 1 2.93 19.97 11.23
CA CYS A 1 1.89 19.34 10.39
C CYS A 1 2.36 17.99 9.87
N ILE A 2 1.48 16.99 9.82
CA ILE A 2 1.71 15.68 9.22
C ILE A 2 0.67 15.48 8.12
N ILE A 3 1.11 15.20 6.90
CA ILE A 3 0.22 15.01 5.75
C ILE A 3 -0.31 13.57 5.75
N VAL A 4 -1.64 13.43 5.69
CA VAL A 4 -2.34 12.15 5.63
C VAL A 4 -2.71 11.87 4.18
N ASP A 5 -2.14 10.82 3.60
CA ASP A 5 -2.43 10.38 2.24
C ASP A 5 -3.77 9.60 2.18
N ASN A 6 -3.77 8.40 2.68
CA ASN A 6 -4.95 7.54 2.70
C ASN A 6 -5.44 7.32 4.14
N PRO A 7 -6.61 7.87 4.53
CA PRO A 7 -7.10 7.72 5.90
C PRO A 7 -7.29 6.26 6.34
N LEU A 8 -7.77 5.39 5.45
CA LEU A 8 -8.00 3.97 5.76
C LEU A 8 -6.70 3.19 5.98
N ARG A 9 -5.59 3.68 5.42
CA ARG A 9 -4.28 3.04 5.52
C ARG A 9 -3.40 3.68 6.59
N ASP A 10 -3.35 5.01 6.63
CA ASP A 10 -2.27 5.74 7.31
C ASP A 10 -2.73 6.45 8.59
N LEU A 11 -4.02 6.83 8.69
CA LEU A 11 -4.51 7.71 9.76
C LEU A 11 -4.23 7.13 11.16
N ASN A 12 -4.44 5.85 11.38
CA ASN A 12 -4.23 5.22 12.67
C ASN A 12 -2.77 5.34 13.14
N GLY A 13 -1.81 5.01 12.27
CA GLY A 13 -0.38 5.12 12.56
C GLY A 13 0.04 6.58 12.78
N LEU A 14 -0.44 7.49 11.93
CA LEU A 14 -0.12 8.92 12.04
C LEU A 14 -0.77 9.57 13.27
N THR A 15 -1.97 9.15 13.68
CA THR A 15 -2.60 9.60 14.93
C THR A 15 -1.76 9.14 16.15
N LYS A 16 -1.22 7.93 16.13
CA LYS A 16 -0.31 7.46 17.19
C LYS A 16 0.95 8.32 17.23
N LEU A 17 1.57 8.58 16.09
CA LEU A 17 2.73 9.47 16.00
C LEU A 17 2.39 10.87 16.51
N ALA A 18 1.27 11.45 16.07
CA ALA A 18 0.79 12.75 16.51
C ALA A 18 0.58 12.80 18.03
N SER A 19 0.00 11.73 18.61
CA SER A 19 -0.19 11.64 20.06
C SER A 19 1.13 11.63 20.84
N VAL A 20 2.14 10.92 20.34
CA VAL A 20 3.47 10.91 20.96
C VAL A 20 4.13 12.28 20.87
N LEU A 21 4.09 12.91 19.71
CA LEU A 21 4.63 14.27 19.53
C LEU A 21 3.93 15.30 20.41
N ALA A 22 2.60 15.19 20.58
CA ALA A 22 1.84 16.09 21.43
C ALA A 22 2.20 15.92 22.93
N GLN A 23 2.58 14.73 23.38
CA GLN A 23 3.08 14.52 24.75
C GLN A 23 4.39 15.25 25.02
N GLU A 24 5.19 15.53 23.99
CA GLU A 24 6.41 16.35 24.04
C GLU A 24 6.13 17.86 23.88
N SER A 25 4.92 18.29 24.22
CA SER A 25 4.47 19.72 24.18
C SER A 25 4.45 20.33 22.78
N ASN A 26 4.34 19.52 21.71
CA ASN A 26 4.15 20.01 20.37
C ASN A 26 2.66 20.19 20.05
N GLN A 27 2.32 21.20 19.26
CA GLN A 27 1.03 21.33 18.58
C GLN A 27 1.07 20.53 17.27
N VAL A 28 0.22 19.52 17.13
CA VAL A 28 0.26 18.61 15.98
C VAL A 28 -1.04 18.65 15.20
N PHE A 29 -0.93 18.89 13.89
CA PHE A 29 -2.04 18.93 12.96
C PHE A 29 -1.91 17.76 11.96
N LEU A 30 -2.98 16.99 11.80
CA LEU A 30 -3.10 15.99 10.73
C LEU A 30 -3.86 16.63 9.58
N VAL A 31 -3.21 16.79 8.44
CA VAL A 31 -3.75 17.51 7.27
C VAL A 31 -3.97 16.54 6.11
N PRO A 32 -5.20 16.42 5.58
CA PRO A 32 -5.45 15.61 4.39
C PRO A 32 -4.62 16.08 3.20
N MET A 33 -4.03 15.15 2.45
CA MET A 33 -3.16 15.45 1.32
C MET A 33 -3.80 16.38 0.29
N TYR A 34 -5.09 16.20 0.01
CA TYR A 34 -5.80 17.01 -0.98
C TYR A 34 -6.03 18.46 -0.54
N PHE A 35 -5.94 18.76 0.75
CA PHE A 35 -6.08 20.13 1.31
C PHE A 35 -4.75 20.75 1.71
N GLN A 36 -3.63 20.02 1.58
CA GLN A 36 -2.31 20.48 2.03
C GLN A 36 -1.89 21.82 1.43
N GLY A 37 -2.29 22.11 0.18
CA GLY A 37 -1.94 23.35 -0.51
C GLY A 37 -2.58 24.60 0.10
N HIS A 38 -3.69 24.46 0.83
CA HIS A 38 -4.42 25.52 1.52
C HIS A 38 -4.17 25.51 3.03
N ASP A 39 -4.30 24.34 3.67
CA ASP A 39 -4.31 24.24 5.12
C ASP A 39 -2.91 24.41 5.72
N VAL A 40 -1.88 23.83 5.12
CA VAL A 40 -0.51 23.97 5.64
C VAL A 40 -0.03 25.42 5.63
N PRO A 41 -0.19 26.19 4.53
CA PRO A 41 0.13 27.61 4.54
C PRO A 41 -0.66 28.44 5.57
N SER A 42 -1.92 28.08 5.82
CA SER A 42 -2.77 28.77 6.79
C SER A 42 -2.37 28.50 8.25
N ILE A 43 -1.86 27.31 8.53
CA ILE A 43 -1.35 26.90 9.84
C ILE A 43 0.05 27.51 10.07
N ALA A 44 0.85 27.65 9.00
CA ALA A 44 2.25 28.09 9.02
C ALA A 44 3.10 27.34 10.08
N PRO A 45 3.20 26.00 9.98
CA PRO A 45 3.86 25.20 11.00
C PRO A 45 5.39 25.29 10.92
N ASP A 46 6.09 25.09 12.05
CA ASP A 46 7.55 25.02 12.06
C ASP A 46 8.08 23.81 11.29
N ILE A 47 7.34 22.68 11.31
CA ILE A 47 7.74 21.44 10.66
C ILE A 47 6.56 20.87 9.86
N VAL A 48 6.83 20.46 8.62
CA VAL A 48 5.92 19.68 7.78
C VAL A 48 6.51 18.30 7.52
N ILE A 49 5.76 17.27 7.84
CA ILE A 49 6.08 15.88 7.49
C ILE A 49 5.14 15.47 6.35
N THR A 50 5.70 15.38 5.13
CA THR A 50 4.94 14.93 3.96
C THR A 50 4.98 13.41 3.80
N ASN A 51 3.97 12.86 3.19
CA ASN A 51 3.77 11.42 2.98
C ASN A 51 4.72 10.80 1.93
N PHE A 52 5.14 11.58 0.97
CA PHE A 52 6.12 11.25 -0.07
C PHE A 52 6.64 12.55 -0.72
N LEU A 53 7.66 12.43 -1.55
CA LEU A 53 8.11 13.50 -2.41
C LEU A 53 8.06 13.03 -3.86
N ARG A 54 7.22 13.65 -4.67
CA ARG A 54 7.04 13.38 -6.11
C ARG A 54 6.86 14.69 -6.86
N PRO A 55 7.06 14.74 -8.18
CA PRO A 55 6.95 15.97 -8.95
C PRO A 55 5.71 16.83 -8.63
N PRO A 56 4.48 16.27 -8.46
CA PRO A 56 3.30 17.08 -8.20
C PRO A 56 3.30 17.83 -6.86
N ASN A 57 4.01 17.36 -5.83
CA ASN A 57 4.02 18.01 -4.52
C ASN A 57 5.29 18.81 -4.22
N VAL A 58 6.27 18.83 -5.12
CA VAL A 58 7.51 19.64 -4.96
C VAL A 58 7.21 21.10 -4.78
N ASP A 59 6.24 21.67 -5.51
CA ASP A 59 5.90 23.08 -5.38
C ASP A 59 5.24 23.40 -4.05
N HIS A 60 4.48 22.47 -3.45
CA HIS A 60 4.01 22.63 -2.07
C HIS A 60 5.17 22.65 -1.09
N VAL A 61 6.11 21.73 -1.22
CA VAL A 61 7.32 21.67 -0.38
C VAL A 61 8.12 22.96 -0.45
N LYS A 62 8.35 23.50 -1.65
CA LYS A 62 9.04 24.78 -1.84
C LYS A 62 8.32 25.94 -1.14
N LYS A 63 6.98 26.00 -1.24
CA LYS A 63 6.16 27.03 -0.57
C LYS A 63 6.28 26.94 0.94
N TYR A 64 6.23 25.73 1.53
CA TYR A 64 6.37 25.55 2.98
C TYR A 64 7.75 26.03 3.47
N ARG A 65 8.81 25.72 2.72
CA ARG A 65 10.17 26.20 3.07
C ARG A 65 10.32 27.71 2.95
N ILE A 66 9.70 28.35 1.95
CA ILE A 66 9.68 29.82 1.82
C ILE A 66 8.97 30.45 3.03
N GLN A 67 7.96 29.80 3.60
CA GLN A 67 7.28 30.25 4.81
C GLN A 67 8.06 29.96 6.10
N GLY A 68 9.23 29.33 6.02
CA GLY A 68 10.11 29.05 7.16
C GLY A 68 9.97 27.65 7.76
N SER A 69 9.10 26.78 7.22
CA SER A 69 8.95 25.41 7.71
C SER A 69 10.16 24.54 7.34
N LEU A 70 10.62 23.70 8.26
CA LEU A 70 11.42 22.53 7.92
C LEU A 70 10.52 21.44 7.31
N VAL A 71 10.95 20.86 6.21
CA VAL A 71 10.15 19.84 5.50
C VAL A 71 10.87 18.52 5.46
N GLY A 72 10.21 17.48 5.98
CA GLY A 72 10.67 16.11 5.91
C GLY A 72 9.69 15.18 5.22
N VAL A 73 10.19 14.02 4.80
CA VAL A 73 9.38 12.93 4.27
C VAL A 73 9.29 11.79 5.27
N LEU A 74 8.07 11.37 5.59
CA LEU A 74 7.79 10.06 6.22
C LEU A 74 7.12 9.19 5.16
N ASP A 75 7.91 8.34 4.52
CA ASP A 75 7.46 7.58 3.37
C ASP A 75 6.27 6.66 3.71
N THR A 76 5.18 6.76 2.98
CA THR A 76 4.01 5.90 3.15
C THR A 76 4.00 4.71 2.19
N GLU A 77 4.91 4.68 1.21
CA GLU A 77 5.04 3.64 0.18
C GLU A 77 6.49 3.11 0.08
N GLY A 78 7.09 2.80 1.23
CA GLY A 78 8.47 2.32 1.31
C GLY A 78 8.69 0.88 0.83
N ILE A 79 7.64 0.14 0.42
CA ILE A 79 7.77 -1.17 -0.22
C ILE A 79 7.74 -0.98 -1.74
N CYS A 80 8.76 -1.47 -2.41
CA CYS A 80 8.86 -1.48 -3.86
C CYS A 80 9.61 -2.73 -4.36
N LYS A 81 9.56 -2.97 -5.66
CA LYS A 81 10.09 -4.17 -6.33
C LYS A 81 11.56 -4.47 -5.92
N ASP A 82 12.37 -3.45 -5.92
CA ASP A 82 13.78 -3.50 -5.54
C ASP A 82 14.25 -2.09 -5.15
N ILE A 83 15.50 -1.99 -4.71
CA ILE A 83 16.05 -0.72 -4.24
C ILE A 83 16.25 0.30 -5.39
N GLU A 84 16.43 -0.13 -6.62
CA GLU A 84 16.55 0.77 -7.76
C GLU A 84 15.18 1.33 -8.16
N SER A 85 14.14 0.52 -8.16
CA SER A 85 12.76 0.98 -8.34
C SER A 85 12.35 1.97 -7.26
N TYR A 86 12.69 1.68 -5.99
CA TYR A 86 12.50 2.62 -4.89
C TYR A 86 13.22 3.95 -5.15
N TRP A 87 14.50 3.88 -5.56
CA TRP A 87 15.31 5.06 -5.84
C TRP A 87 14.72 5.92 -6.97
N HIS A 88 14.30 5.27 -8.04
CA HIS A 88 13.71 5.95 -9.19
C HIS A 88 12.46 6.75 -8.81
N VAL A 89 11.57 6.18 -8.00
CA VAL A 89 10.35 6.83 -7.54
C VAL A 89 10.66 7.93 -6.51
N THR A 90 11.57 7.65 -5.57
CA THR A 90 11.87 8.52 -4.43
C THR A 90 12.68 9.75 -4.84
N ASN A 91 13.60 9.63 -5.81
CA ASN A 91 14.45 10.73 -6.24
C ASN A 91 14.30 11.07 -7.73
N SER A 92 13.10 11.00 -8.25
CA SER A 92 12.79 11.43 -9.62
C SER A 92 13.28 12.85 -9.84
N SER A 93 14.18 13.03 -10.84
CA SER A 93 14.78 14.34 -11.18
C SER A 93 15.55 15.04 -10.06
N GLY A 94 16.09 14.29 -9.08
CA GLY A 94 16.91 14.85 -8.00
C GLY A 94 16.14 15.68 -6.98
N ILE A 95 14.83 15.47 -6.84
CA ILE A 95 13.93 16.26 -6.00
C ILE A 95 14.21 16.18 -4.50
N LEU A 96 14.95 15.16 -4.03
CA LEU A 96 15.31 15.02 -2.59
C LEU A 96 16.13 16.22 -2.06
N SER A 97 16.80 16.97 -2.92
CA SER A 97 17.52 18.19 -2.52
C SER A 97 16.60 19.28 -1.99
N THR A 98 15.29 19.21 -2.23
CA THR A 98 14.31 20.21 -1.83
C THR A 98 13.79 20.06 -0.40
N ILE A 99 14.06 18.94 0.28
CA ILE A 99 13.63 18.68 1.66
C ILE A 99 14.76 18.79 2.66
N ASP A 100 14.44 18.83 3.94
CA ASP A 100 15.41 18.98 5.02
C ASP A 100 15.82 17.64 5.64
N PHE A 101 14.89 16.65 5.74
CA PHE A 101 15.19 15.32 6.27
C PHE A 101 14.29 14.23 5.66
N TYR A 102 14.72 12.98 5.80
CA TYR A 102 13.97 11.82 5.31
C TYR A 102 13.89 10.71 6.37
N LEU A 103 12.69 10.20 6.59
CA LEU A 103 12.38 9.10 7.51
C LEU A 103 12.07 7.85 6.68
N THR A 104 13.01 6.92 6.62
CA THR A 104 12.89 5.70 5.80
C THR A 104 12.33 4.52 6.60
N TRP A 105 11.78 3.54 5.91
CA TRP A 105 11.29 2.30 6.53
C TRP A 105 12.40 1.42 7.07
N GLY A 106 13.62 1.53 6.54
CA GLY A 106 14.74 0.73 6.98
C GLY A 106 16.09 1.20 6.48
N LEU A 107 17.13 0.47 6.88
CA LEU A 107 18.52 0.80 6.58
C LEU A 107 18.86 0.71 5.10
N ILE A 108 18.22 -0.18 4.34
CA ILE A 108 18.47 -0.35 2.89
C ILE A 108 18.14 0.96 2.16
N GLN A 109 16.96 1.53 2.41
CA GLN A 109 16.56 2.81 1.81
C GLN A 109 17.42 3.97 2.30
N LYS A 110 17.71 4.03 3.61
CA LYS A 110 18.63 5.02 4.16
C LYS A 110 19.98 4.99 3.45
N ASN A 111 20.59 3.82 3.36
CA ASN A 111 21.89 3.66 2.74
C ASN A 111 21.87 4.05 1.26
N LYS A 112 20.81 3.72 0.53
CA LYS A 112 20.64 4.14 -0.88
C LYS A 112 20.64 5.66 -1.00
N ILE A 113 19.82 6.36 -0.23
CA ILE A 113 19.71 7.83 -0.26
C ILE A 113 21.06 8.50 0.05
N VAL A 114 21.76 7.99 1.06
CA VAL A 114 23.04 8.54 1.52
C VAL A 114 24.17 8.23 0.51
N ASN A 115 24.26 7.01 0.00
CA ASN A 115 25.32 6.59 -0.92
C ASN A 115 25.21 7.29 -2.29
N GLU A 116 24.00 7.59 -2.72
CA GLU A 116 23.74 8.39 -3.94
C GLU A 116 23.98 9.90 -3.73
N GLY A 117 24.33 10.32 -2.50
CA GLY A 117 24.65 11.72 -2.21
C GLY A 117 23.46 12.67 -2.24
N ALA A 118 22.22 12.16 -2.28
CA ALA A 118 21.02 13.01 -2.35
C ALA A 118 20.75 13.77 -1.05
N LEU A 119 21.00 13.15 0.09
CA LEU A 119 20.97 13.76 1.42
C LEU A 119 22.14 13.26 2.26
N SER A 120 22.67 14.11 3.14
CA SER A 120 23.72 13.74 4.08
C SER A 120 23.20 12.76 5.15
N LYS A 121 24.07 11.92 5.69
CA LYS A 121 23.75 10.86 6.65
C LYS A 121 22.97 11.34 7.89
N ASN A 122 23.24 12.55 8.36
CA ASN A 122 22.58 13.19 9.51
C ASN A 122 21.19 13.74 9.19
N ARG A 123 20.75 13.69 7.94
CA ARG A 123 19.42 14.10 7.47
C ARG A 123 18.53 12.92 7.09
N VAL A 124 19.03 11.69 7.19
CA VAL A 124 18.28 10.47 6.84
C VAL A 124 18.22 9.53 8.03
N PHE A 125 17.01 9.17 8.45
CA PHE A 125 16.76 8.36 9.63
C PHE A 125 15.98 7.10 9.27
N ALA A 126 16.43 5.93 9.68
CA ALA A 126 15.68 4.68 9.53
C ALA A 126 14.76 4.51 10.74
N THR A 127 13.53 4.99 10.62
CA THR A 127 12.54 5.05 11.71
C THR A 127 11.49 3.95 11.65
N GLY A 128 11.35 3.27 10.52
CA GLY A 128 10.21 2.40 10.28
C GLY A 128 8.99 3.16 9.76
N CYS A 129 7.83 2.52 9.80
CA CYS A 129 6.56 3.09 9.38
C CYS A 129 5.54 3.01 10.51
N PRO A 130 4.98 4.15 10.98
CA PRO A 130 4.03 4.20 12.10
C PRO A 130 2.79 3.33 11.91
N ARG A 131 2.41 3.04 10.66
CA ARG A 131 1.31 2.14 10.33
C ARG A 131 1.50 0.74 10.93
N TYR A 132 2.74 0.25 10.95
CA TYR A 132 3.04 -1.09 11.45
C TYR A 132 3.19 -1.14 12.97
N ASP A 133 3.58 -0.05 13.62
CA ASP A 133 3.61 0.02 15.10
C ASP A 133 2.22 -0.21 15.69
N PHE A 134 1.19 0.28 15.00
CA PHE A 134 -0.18 0.10 15.41
C PHE A 134 -0.64 -1.37 15.39
N LEU A 135 -0.08 -2.21 14.52
CA LEU A 135 -0.41 -3.64 14.44
C LEU A 135 -0.05 -4.40 15.72
N PHE A 136 1.06 -4.04 16.36
CA PHE A 136 1.46 -4.65 17.64
C PHE A 136 0.47 -4.33 18.77
N LEU A 137 -0.04 -3.11 18.79
CA LEU A 137 -1.02 -2.67 19.81
C LEU A 137 -2.38 -3.36 19.64
N PHE A 138 -2.78 -3.61 18.38
CA PHE A 138 -4.08 -4.21 18.06
C PHE A 138 -4.08 -5.73 18.02
N ARG A 139 -2.92 -6.38 18.03
CA ARG A 139 -2.84 -7.85 18.03
C ARG A 139 -3.65 -8.49 19.17
N LYS A 140 -3.78 -7.80 20.33
CA LYS A 140 -4.60 -8.24 21.46
C LYS A 140 -6.09 -7.84 21.32
N ARG A 141 -6.43 -6.82 20.52
CA ARG A 141 -7.80 -6.30 20.35
C ARG A 141 -8.51 -6.79 19.11
N ALA A 142 -7.80 -7.32 18.14
CA ALA A 142 -8.33 -7.74 16.82
C ALA A 142 -9.34 -8.92 16.90
N GLN A 143 -9.65 -9.43 18.08
CA GLN A 143 -10.68 -10.47 18.27
C GLN A 143 -12.12 -9.92 18.28
N THR A 144 -12.31 -8.60 18.26
CA THR A 144 -13.65 -8.00 18.15
C THR A 144 -13.85 -7.47 16.73
N ASN A 145 -14.14 -8.39 15.82
CA ASN A 145 -14.46 -8.03 14.43
C ASN A 145 -15.87 -7.42 14.39
N SER A 146 -15.98 -6.18 13.93
CA SER A 146 -17.28 -5.58 13.58
C SER A 146 -17.88 -6.23 12.31
N ASN A 147 -17.08 -6.99 11.58
CA ASN A 147 -17.50 -7.71 10.39
C ASN A 147 -18.16 -9.03 10.81
N LYS A 148 -19.44 -9.20 10.47
CA LYS A 148 -20.27 -10.39 10.76
C LYS A 148 -19.85 -11.65 9.99
N ILE A 149 -18.63 -11.74 9.48
CA ILE A 149 -18.13 -12.88 8.71
C ILE A 149 -16.94 -13.45 9.45
N ASP A 150 -17.11 -14.66 9.94
CA ASP A 150 -16.05 -15.42 10.59
C ASP A 150 -15.49 -16.47 9.64
N ASN A 151 -14.25 -16.87 9.87
CA ASN A 151 -13.65 -18.05 9.27
C ASN A 151 -13.62 -18.03 7.74
N TYR A 152 -13.01 -16.99 7.15
CA TYR A 152 -12.94 -16.79 5.70
C TYR A 152 -11.50 -16.76 5.18
N ILE A 153 -11.35 -17.07 3.90
CA ILE A 153 -10.13 -16.88 3.13
C ILE A 153 -10.23 -15.50 2.47
N LEU A 154 -9.23 -14.65 2.75
CA LEU A 154 -9.16 -13.31 2.20
C LEU A 154 -8.43 -13.31 0.87
N ILE A 155 -9.01 -12.69 -0.14
CA ILE A 155 -8.39 -12.48 -1.47
C ILE A 155 -8.27 -10.99 -1.71
N ASN A 156 -7.06 -10.45 -1.61
CA ASN A 156 -6.80 -9.04 -1.90
C ASN A 156 -6.30 -8.86 -3.32
N THR A 157 -6.96 -8.00 -4.08
CA THR A 157 -6.57 -7.65 -5.44
C THR A 157 -5.71 -6.38 -5.45
N ASN A 158 -4.99 -6.15 -6.55
CA ASN A 158 -4.17 -4.95 -6.75
C ASN A 158 -3.99 -4.69 -8.26
N PHE A 159 -5.10 -4.39 -8.93
CA PHE A 159 -5.13 -4.16 -10.38
C PHE A 159 -5.74 -2.80 -10.78
N PRO A 160 -5.48 -1.68 -10.04
CA PRO A 160 -6.13 -0.40 -10.30
C PRO A 160 -5.76 0.20 -11.66
N LEU A 161 -4.62 -0.20 -12.24
CA LEU A 161 -4.21 0.23 -13.58
C LEU A 161 -5.14 -0.31 -14.68
N LEU A 162 -5.76 -1.47 -14.45
CA LEU A 162 -6.67 -2.12 -15.41
C LEU A 162 -8.12 -1.64 -15.23
N ASN A 163 -8.58 -1.56 -14.00
CA ASN A 163 -9.97 -1.23 -13.65
C ASN A 163 -10.06 -0.08 -12.63
N PRO A 164 -9.62 1.13 -13.01
CA PRO A 164 -9.58 2.26 -12.10
C PRO A 164 -10.97 2.71 -11.66
N ALA A 165 -11.15 2.97 -10.35
CA ALA A 165 -12.41 3.45 -9.79
C ALA A 165 -12.66 4.96 -10.02
N TYR A 166 -11.58 5.74 -10.23
CA TYR A 166 -11.66 7.21 -10.26
C TYR A 166 -11.25 7.82 -11.59
N SER A 167 -10.71 7.03 -12.50
CA SER A 167 -10.41 7.44 -13.87
C SER A 167 -11.41 6.86 -14.84
N LYS A 168 -11.69 7.58 -15.92
CA LYS A 168 -12.68 7.16 -16.93
C LYS A 168 -12.18 6.03 -17.83
N SER A 169 -10.87 5.86 -17.90
CA SER A 169 -10.24 4.88 -18.76
C SER A 169 -8.80 4.59 -18.33
N MET A 170 -8.26 3.51 -18.86
CA MET A 170 -6.85 3.13 -18.70
C MET A 170 -5.90 4.18 -19.30
N ASP A 171 -6.28 4.84 -20.41
CA ASP A 171 -5.49 5.91 -21.00
C ASP A 171 -5.39 7.13 -20.08
N GLU A 172 -6.45 7.43 -19.35
CA GLU A 172 -6.44 8.48 -18.34
C GLU A 172 -5.53 8.10 -17.17
N GLU A 173 -5.53 6.83 -16.72
CA GLU A 173 -4.58 6.34 -15.70
C GLU A 173 -3.12 6.45 -16.15
N ILE A 174 -2.82 6.09 -17.39
CA ILE A 174 -1.47 6.26 -17.97
C ILE A 174 -1.07 7.74 -17.95
N LYS A 175 -1.98 8.62 -18.36
CA LYS A 175 -1.74 10.08 -18.34
C LYS A 175 -1.49 10.60 -16.93
N ASN A 176 -2.30 10.17 -15.95
CA ASN A 176 -2.13 10.52 -14.55
C ASN A 176 -0.80 9.99 -14.00
N GLY A 177 -0.45 8.76 -14.32
CA GLY A 177 0.82 8.16 -13.96
C GLY A 177 2.03 8.96 -14.47
N ARG A 178 1.98 9.48 -15.71
CA ARG A 178 3.04 10.36 -16.24
C ARG A 178 3.19 11.64 -15.41
N GLN A 179 2.08 12.23 -14.95
CA GLN A 179 2.12 13.44 -14.12
C GLN A 179 2.85 13.20 -12.79
N VAL A 180 2.78 11.98 -12.26
CA VAL A 180 3.48 11.61 -11.01
C VAL A 180 4.86 10.97 -11.24
N GLY A 181 5.37 10.98 -12.49
CA GLY A 181 6.73 10.57 -12.82
C GLY A 181 6.88 9.14 -13.37
N TYR A 182 5.79 8.39 -13.58
CA TYR A 182 5.88 7.06 -14.21
C TYR A 182 6.14 7.17 -15.73
N ARG A 183 6.93 6.23 -16.24
CA ARG A 183 7.24 6.13 -17.68
C ARG A 183 6.07 5.44 -18.40
N GLU A 184 5.59 6.04 -19.48
CA GLU A 184 4.46 5.53 -20.28
C GLU A 184 4.73 4.16 -20.90
N ASP A 185 5.93 3.96 -21.43
CA ASP A 185 6.33 2.68 -22.03
C ASP A 185 6.31 1.53 -21.03
N LEU A 186 6.80 1.77 -19.81
CA LEU A 186 6.76 0.78 -18.74
C LEU A 186 5.33 0.53 -18.24
N GLN A 187 4.50 1.57 -18.18
CA GLN A 187 3.08 1.40 -17.81
C GLN A 187 2.33 0.53 -18.84
N LYS A 188 2.59 0.72 -20.14
CA LYS A 188 1.97 -0.09 -21.21
C LYS A 188 2.38 -1.57 -21.12
N ILE A 189 3.64 -1.85 -20.85
CA ILE A 189 4.11 -3.22 -20.60
C ILE A 189 3.42 -3.81 -19.37
N GLN A 190 3.36 -3.04 -18.28
CA GLN A 190 2.69 -3.45 -17.04
C GLN A 190 1.21 -3.80 -17.27
N ILE A 191 0.49 -3.02 -18.08
CA ILE A 191 -0.93 -3.26 -18.38
C ILE A 191 -1.15 -4.66 -18.95
N MET A 192 -0.33 -5.09 -19.92
CA MET A 192 -0.48 -6.42 -20.52
C MET A 192 -0.34 -7.55 -19.49
N HIS A 193 0.60 -7.39 -18.55
CA HIS A 193 0.80 -8.36 -17.47
C HIS A 193 -0.32 -8.29 -16.43
N VAL A 194 -0.75 -7.09 -16.06
CA VAL A 194 -1.85 -6.84 -15.12
C VAL A 194 -3.17 -7.42 -15.63
N GLU A 195 -3.49 -7.23 -16.92
CA GLU A 195 -4.71 -7.76 -17.54
C GLU A 195 -4.76 -9.28 -17.46
N LYS A 196 -3.69 -9.95 -17.89
CA LYS A 196 -3.58 -11.41 -17.81
C LYS A 196 -3.70 -11.90 -16.36
N ALA A 197 -3.02 -11.25 -15.43
CA ALA A 197 -3.03 -11.60 -14.02
C ALA A 197 -4.42 -11.39 -13.41
N ALA A 198 -5.11 -10.29 -13.68
CA ALA A 198 -6.43 -9.98 -13.14
C ALA A 198 -7.49 -11.00 -13.58
N HIS A 199 -7.54 -11.31 -14.88
CA HIS A 199 -8.44 -12.35 -15.39
C HIS A 199 -8.10 -13.74 -14.84
N GLY A 200 -6.81 -14.06 -14.71
CA GLY A 200 -6.33 -15.27 -14.07
C GLY A 200 -6.75 -15.37 -12.60
N PHE A 201 -6.71 -14.23 -11.89
CA PHE A 201 -7.13 -14.13 -10.48
C PHE A 201 -8.62 -14.42 -10.30
N ILE A 202 -9.46 -13.89 -11.20
CA ILE A 202 -10.91 -14.19 -11.22
C ILE A 202 -11.12 -15.69 -11.50
N LYS A 203 -10.43 -16.26 -12.49
CA LYS A 203 -10.52 -17.68 -12.83
C LYS A 203 -10.10 -18.57 -11.67
N MET A 204 -8.98 -18.26 -11.02
CA MET A 204 -8.48 -18.93 -9.83
C MET A 204 -9.53 -18.89 -8.70
N THR A 205 -10.08 -17.72 -8.40
CA THR A 205 -11.09 -17.56 -7.35
C THR A 205 -12.32 -18.43 -7.62
N LYS A 206 -12.81 -18.47 -8.86
CA LYS A 206 -13.92 -19.34 -9.25
C LYS A 206 -13.60 -20.82 -9.05
N GLN A 207 -12.39 -21.25 -9.40
CA GLN A 207 -11.98 -22.64 -9.26
C GLN A 207 -11.83 -23.00 -7.78
N LEU A 208 -11.17 -22.18 -6.97
CA LEU A 208 -11.07 -22.37 -5.52
C LEU A 208 -12.44 -22.45 -4.84
N ALA A 209 -13.34 -21.53 -5.16
CA ALA A 209 -14.69 -21.51 -4.59
C ALA A 209 -15.51 -22.76 -4.93
N ARG A 210 -15.33 -23.33 -6.12
CA ARG A 210 -15.99 -24.57 -6.54
C ARG A 210 -15.38 -25.81 -5.89
N THR A 211 -14.06 -25.81 -5.68
CA THR A 211 -13.32 -26.92 -5.06
C THR A 211 -13.51 -26.95 -3.55
N LEU A 212 -13.55 -25.77 -2.92
CA LEU A 212 -13.65 -25.59 -1.46
C LEU A 212 -15.02 -25.04 -1.09
N LYS A 213 -16.08 -25.83 -1.34
CA LYS A 213 -17.48 -25.41 -1.21
C LYS A 213 -17.88 -24.98 0.20
N ASN A 214 -17.20 -25.49 1.21
CA ASN A 214 -17.47 -25.19 2.63
C ASN A 214 -16.67 -23.98 3.14
N GLU A 215 -15.74 -23.45 2.34
CA GLU A 215 -14.97 -22.26 2.69
C GLU A 215 -15.66 -21.01 2.17
N THR A 216 -15.61 -19.95 2.96
CA THR A 216 -16.06 -18.61 2.55
C THR A 216 -14.86 -17.83 2.01
N PHE A 217 -15.01 -17.24 0.84
CA PHE A 217 -14.02 -16.35 0.23
C PHE A 217 -14.49 -14.91 0.30
N VAL A 218 -13.64 -14.02 0.79
CA VAL A 218 -13.87 -12.58 0.78
C VAL A 218 -12.89 -11.95 -0.19
N VAL A 219 -13.39 -11.47 -1.33
CA VAL A 219 -12.62 -10.72 -2.31
C VAL A 219 -12.68 -9.25 -1.95
N ARG A 220 -11.52 -8.66 -1.74
CA ARG A 220 -11.38 -7.23 -1.45
C ARG A 220 -10.64 -6.53 -2.57
N PRO A 221 -11.38 -5.79 -3.42
CA PRO A 221 -10.75 -4.91 -4.40
C PRO A 221 -9.87 -3.84 -3.73
N HIS A 222 -8.78 -3.48 -4.39
CA HIS A 222 -7.95 -2.35 -3.96
C HIS A 222 -8.81 -1.07 -3.87
N PRO A 223 -8.56 -0.12 -2.96
CA PRO A 223 -9.36 1.10 -2.85
C PRO A 223 -9.56 1.87 -4.16
N PHE A 224 -8.58 1.82 -5.06
CA PHE A 224 -8.63 2.46 -6.38
C PHE A 224 -9.16 1.57 -7.52
N GLU A 225 -9.69 0.38 -7.22
CA GLU A 225 -10.33 -0.49 -8.21
C GLU A 225 -11.86 -0.31 -8.22
N ASP A 226 -12.46 -0.47 -9.41
CA ASP A 226 -13.91 -0.61 -9.55
C ASP A 226 -14.33 -2.05 -9.19
N GLU A 227 -15.18 -2.20 -8.17
CA GLU A 227 -15.64 -3.51 -7.70
C GLU A 227 -16.52 -4.24 -8.70
N THR A 228 -17.15 -3.53 -9.65
CA THR A 228 -17.99 -4.13 -10.70
C THR A 228 -17.23 -5.08 -11.60
N PHE A 229 -15.90 -4.90 -11.74
CA PHE A 229 -15.02 -5.80 -12.46
C PHE A 229 -15.08 -7.25 -11.92
N TYR A 230 -15.37 -7.41 -10.64
CA TYR A 230 -15.47 -8.71 -9.97
C TYR A 230 -16.89 -9.26 -9.87
N SER A 231 -17.88 -8.59 -10.46
CA SER A 231 -19.31 -8.91 -10.32
C SER A 231 -19.67 -10.36 -10.65
N GLU A 232 -18.97 -11.00 -11.59
CA GLU A 232 -19.22 -12.41 -11.92
C GLU A 232 -18.90 -13.38 -10.77
N LEU A 233 -18.07 -12.99 -9.81
CA LEU A 233 -17.74 -13.79 -8.63
C LEU A 233 -18.91 -13.80 -7.62
N SER A 234 -19.74 -12.76 -7.59
CA SER A 234 -20.90 -12.68 -6.70
C SER A 234 -21.98 -13.73 -7.00
N LYS A 235 -21.92 -14.39 -8.19
CA LYS A 235 -22.79 -15.50 -8.53
C LYS A 235 -22.46 -16.79 -7.77
N LEU A 236 -21.31 -16.86 -7.11
CA LEU A 236 -20.88 -17.98 -6.30
C LEU A 236 -21.35 -17.80 -4.86
N LYS A 237 -22.09 -18.78 -4.31
CA LYS A 237 -22.72 -18.66 -2.98
C LYS A 237 -21.74 -18.42 -1.84
N ASN A 238 -20.52 -18.90 -1.98
CA ASN A 238 -19.46 -18.83 -0.98
C ASN A 238 -18.40 -17.75 -1.27
N VAL A 239 -18.68 -16.82 -2.21
CA VAL A 239 -17.80 -15.67 -2.50
C VAL A 239 -18.54 -14.38 -2.17
N LYS A 240 -17.89 -13.49 -1.46
CA LYS A 240 -18.37 -12.15 -1.14
C LYS A 240 -17.39 -11.10 -1.63
N ILE A 241 -17.87 -10.06 -2.29
CA ILE A 241 -17.04 -8.92 -2.72
C ILE A 241 -17.31 -7.80 -1.74
N ILE A 242 -16.26 -7.33 -1.03
CA ILE A 242 -16.41 -6.34 0.04
C ILE A 242 -15.26 -5.35 -0.02
N LYS A 243 -15.55 -4.08 -0.26
CA LYS A 243 -14.57 -2.99 -0.32
C LYS A 243 -14.49 -2.19 0.99
N SER A 244 -15.51 -2.26 1.84
CA SER A 244 -15.61 -1.52 3.09
C SER A 244 -14.65 -2.04 4.19
N GLY A 245 -14.36 -1.20 5.18
CA GLY A 245 -13.47 -1.51 6.30
C GLY A 245 -11.98 -1.37 5.97
N THR A 246 -11.14 -1.43 6.99
CA THR A 246 -9.68 -1.33 6.83
C THR A 246 -9.05 -2.68 6.48
N SER A 247 -7.89 -2.68 5.84
CA SER A 247 -7.13 -3.91 5.54
C SER A 247 -6.81 -4.70 6.81
N ILE A 248 -6.48 -4.00 7.89
CA ILE A 248 -6.11 -4.59 9.18
C ILE A 248 -7.26 -5.40 9.78
N GLU A 249 -8.49 -4.87 9.75
CA GLU A 249 -9.67 -5.59 10.25
C GLU A 249 -9.87 -6.91 9.52
N TRP A 250 -9.76 -6.89 8.19
CA TRP A 250 -9.95 -8.09 7.38
C TRP A 250 -8.81 -9.08 7.49
N VAL A 251 -7.56 -8.59 7.49
CA VAL A 251 -6.38 -9.46 7.60
C VAL A 251 -6.30 -10.12 8.98
N SER A 252 -6.62 -9.38 10.06
CA SER A 252 -6.51 -9.90 11.42
C SER A 252 -7.41 -11.11 11.69
N SER A 253 -8.55 -11.20 11.00
CA SER A 253 -9.61 -12.19 11.23
C SER A 253 -9.68 -13.29 10.17
N CYS A 254 -8.95 -13.18 9.06
CA CYS A 254 -8.96 -14.22 8.03
C CYS A 254 -8.24 -15.51 8.48
N LYS A 255 -8.59 -16.63 7.86
CA LYS A 255 -7.85 -17.90 7.98
C LYS A 255 -6.52 -17.84 7.23
N ALA A 256 -6.57 -17.29 6.02
CA ALA A 256 -5.42 -17.15 5.13
C ALA A 256 -5.63 -15.95 4.21
N LEU A 257 -4.53 -15.38 3.72
CA LEU A 257 -4.52 -14.34 2.69
C LEU A 257 -4.02 -14.91 1.36
N ILE A 258 -4.76 -14.63 0.29
CA ILE A 258 -4.30 -14.82 -1.09
C ILE A 258 -4.09 -13.44 -1.72
N HIS A 259 -2.93 -13.22 -2.31
CA HIS A 259 -2.61 -12.00 -3.05
C HIS A 259 -1.61 -12.28 -4.16
N LEU A 260 -1.48 -11.37 -5.12
CA LEU A 260 -0.42 -11.44 -6.12
C LEU A 260 0.72 -10.46 -5.77
N ASN A 261 0.38 -9.21 -5.57
CA ASN A 261 1.35 -8.13 -5.30
C ASN A 261 0.72 -7.05 -4.42
N CYS A 262 0.33 -7.42 -3.20
CA CYS A 262 -0.35 -6.51 -2.28
C CYS A 262 0.42 -6.38 -0.97
N SER A 263 0.68 -5.13 -0.56
CA SER A 263 1.40 -4.83 0.70
C SER A 263 0.70 -5.33 1.96
N THR A 264 -0.58 -5.71 1.87
CA THR A 264 -1.32 -6.33 2.99
C THR A 264 -0.76 -7.68 3.43
N SER A 265 0.13 -8.29 2.63
CA SER A 265 0.92 -9.45 3.07
C SER A 265 1.85 -9.13 4.24
N VAL A 266 2.30 -7.89 4.36
CA VAL A 266 3.08 -7.43 5.51
C VAL A 266 2.21 -7.44 6.76
N GLU A 267 1.00 -6.86 6.70
CA GLU A 267 0.04 -6.93 7.81
C GLU A 267 -0.29 -8.39 8.17
N ALA A 268 -0.51 -9.25 7.17
CA ALA A 268 -0.80 -10.66 7.41
C ALA A 268 0.35 -11.38 8.12
N SER A 269 1.60 -11.07 7.79
CA SER A 269 2.77 -11.65 8.46
C SER A 269 2.85 -11.25 9.93
N PHE A 270 2.51 -10.01 10.28
CA PHE A 270 2.42 -9.57 11.68
C PHE A 270 1.36 -10.34 12.48
N TYR A 271 0.24 -10.68 11.84
CA TYR A 271 -0.82 -11.50 12.44
C TYR A 271 -0.54 -13.01 12.35
N LYS A 272 0.62 -13.41 11.82
CA LYS A 272 1.00 -14.81 11.60
C LYS A 272 -0.03 -15.58 10.78
N LYS A 273 -0.65 -14.92 9.82
CA LYS A 273 -1.59 -15.57 8.91
C LYS A 273 -0.83 -16.29 7.79
N PRO A 274 -1.28 -17.46 7.36
CA PRO A 274 -0.79 -18.08 6.13
C PRO A 274 -1.02 -17.15 4.94
N ILE A 275 0.01 -16.99 4.09
CA ILE A 275 -0.01 -16.07 2.94
C ILE A 275 0.34 -16.87 1.70
N TYR A 276 -0.54 -16.83 0.70
CA TYR A 276 -0.39 -17.56 -0.55
C TYR A 276 -0.38 -16.62 -1.74
N SER A 277 0.49 -16.91 -2.71
CA SER A 277 0.57 -16.17 -3.96
C SER A 277 0.55 -17.13 -5.16
N PRO A 278 -0.28 -16.85 -6.19
CA PRO A 278 -0.37 -17.69 -7.38
C PRO A 278 0.85 -17.46 -8.29
N GLY A 279 1.87 -18.30 -8.17
CA GLY A 279 3.11 -18.21 -8.94
C GLY A 279 2.91 -18.27 -10.45
N TRP A 280 1.89 -19.01 -10.91
CA TRP A 280 1.54 -19.14 -12.33
C TRP A 280 0.91 -17.88 -12.95
N LEU A 281 0.47 -16.92 -12.13
CA LEU A 281 -0.07 -15.63 -12.58
C LEU A 281 0.95 -14.52 -12.49
N ASP A 282 2.08 -14.81 -11.85
CA ASP A 282 3.09 -13.82 -11.58
C ASP A 282 4.08 -13.68 -12.73
N THR A 283 4.52 -12.46 -12.92
CA THR A 283 5.62 -12.11 -13.82
C THR A 283 6.65 -11.30 -13.05
N SER A 284 7.89 -11.26 -13.55
CA SER A 284 8.97 -10.48 -12.94
C SER A 284 8.60 -8.98 -12.82
N GLU A 285 7.75 -8.50 -13.72
CA GLU A 285 7.29 -7.12 -13.79
C GLU A 285 6.27 -6.76 -12.72
N LEU A 286 5.52 -7.75 -12.20
CA LEU A 286 4.46 -7.53 -11.22
C LEU A 286 4.88 -7.80 -9.78
N ARG A 287 5.99 -8.51 -9.54
CA ARG A 287 6.33 -9.03 -8.22
C ARG A 287 7.28 -8.13 -7.45
N GLU A 288 6.82 -7.68 -6.28
CA GLU A 288 7.67 -7.05 -5.27
C GLU A 288 8.48 -8.10 -4.50
N ALA A 289 9.81 -8.02 -4.54
CA ALA A 289 10.69 -9.01 -3.93
C ALA A 289 10.42 -9.22 -2.43
N ALA A 290 10.16 -8.15 -1.68
CA ALA A 290 9.85 -8.23 -0.26
C ALA A 290 8.57 -9.02 0.01
N LEU A 291 7.54 -8.85 -0.81
CA LEU A 291 6.25 -9.53 -0.66
C LEU A 291 6.33 -11.01 -1.04
N LYS A 292 7.20 -11.35 -2.01
CA LYS A 292 7.49 -12.74 -2.37
C LYS A 292 8.02 -13.53 -1.18
N ASN A 293 8.94 -12.95 -0.42
CA ASN A 293 9.57 -13.62 0.71
C ASN A 293 8.60 -13.85 1.90
N LEU A 294 7.47 -13.16 1.92
CA LEU A 294 6.42 -13.33 2.93
C LEU A 294 5.38 -14.39 2.55
N SER A 295 5.41 -14.93 1.32
CA SER A 295 4.33 -15.73 0.77
C SER A 295 4.79 -17.14 0.40
N THR A 296 3.94 -18.12 0.64
CA THR A 296 4.06 -19.44 -0.01
C THR A 296 3.61 -19.28 -1.47
N ILE A 297 4.53 -19.52 -2.39
CA ILE A 297 4.26 -19.44 -3.82
C ILE A 297 3.71 -20.79 -4.28
N CYS A 298 2.45 -20.80 -4.72
CA CYS A 298 1.81 -21.98 -5.29
C CYS A 298 2.03 -22.03 -6.80
N GLU A 299 2.25 -23.23 -7.35
CA GLU A 299 2.48 -23.41 -8.78
C GLU A 299 1.18 -23.53 -9.59
N ASN A 300 0.08 -23.92 -8.94
CA ASN A 300 -1.23 -24.06 -9.56
C ASN A 300 -2.36 -23.96 -8.52
N VAL A 301 -3.61 -23.95 -9.01
CA VAL A 301 -4.79 -23.80 -8.15
C VAL A 301 -5.02 -25.00 -7.25
N ASP A 302 -4.67 -26.21 -7.70
CA ASP A 302 -4.90 -27.44 -6.94
C ASP A 302 -3.95 -27.52 -5.74
N GLU A 303 -2.69 -27.13 -5.91
CA GLU A 303 -1.73 -26.97 -4.83
C GLU A 303 -2.22 -25.93 -3.82
N MET A 304 -2.66 -24.77 -4.29
CA MET A 304 -3.21 -23.71 -3.41
C MET A 304 -4.43 -24.23 -2.64
N ALA A 305 -5.32 -24.97 -3.29
CA ALA A 305 -6.49 -25.58 -2.63
C ALA A 305 -6.09 -26.61 -1.56
N LEU A 306 -5.02 -27.38 -1.80
CA LEU A 306 -4.48 -28.31 -0.82
C LEU A 306 -3.97 -27.60 0.43
N TRP A 307 -3.18 -26.54 0.26
CA TRP A 307 -2.68 -25.73 1.39
C TRP A 307 -3.81 -25.07 2.18
N LEU A 308 -4.84 -24.55 1.48
CA LEU A 308 -5.98 -23.92 2.14
C LEU A 308 -6.84 -24.89 2.96
N LYS A 309 -6.90 -26.18 2.59
CA LYS A 309 -7.60 -27.21 3.38
C LYS A 309 -6.94 -27.54 4.71
N GLN A 310 -5.66 -27.21 4.86
CA GLN A 310 -4.88 -27.47 6.07
C GLN A 310 -5.01 -26.37 7.12
N GLN A 311 -5.66 -25.26 6.79
CA GLN A 311 -5.90 -24.12 7.68
C GLN A 311 -7.26 -24.24 8.41
#